data_5bde906d179117bb7757de9ed4ded81b
#
_entry.id   5bde906d179117bb7757de9ed4ded81b
#
_cell.length_a   1.000
_cell.length_b   1.000
_cell.length_c   1.000
_cell.angle_alpha   90.00
_cell.angle_beta   90.00
_cell.angle_gamma   90.00
#
_symmetry.space_group_name_H-M   'P 1'
#
loop_
_entity.id
_entity.type
_entity.pdbx_description
1 polymer ?
#
loop_
_entity_poly.entity_id
_entity_poly.type
_entity_poly.pdbx_seq_one_letter_code
_entity_poly.pdbx_strand_id
1 'polypeptide(L)'
;MSNTPMAASPLTRAVLEIDEYASTLGWDQPARLFALVDTAALRAQEPALATQLGLEGEQAAPGLTPIEQDEIPAGQALDEFLGTIAWPDAVAGCALTVERLMLPPSAEATVPEGLSDKKLARWVAEHPDRQEVRMTVAVLRDGSRDSALRLREKDSPTEVLTGSKLVPGLAEALSATFAE
;
A
#
# COMPACT_ATOMS: atom_id res chain seq x y z
N MET A 1 22.01 -26.48 6.37
CA MET A 1 20.87 -25.60 6.51
C MET A 1 20.48 -25.02 5.17
N SER A 2 19.38 -25.42 4.69
CA SER A 2 18.95 -24.89 3.42
C SER A 2 18.55 -23.43 3.62
N ASN A 3 19.26 -22.57 2.95
CA ASN A 3 18.87 -21.17 2.82
C ASN A 3 17.76 -21.06 1.79
N THR A 4 16.67 -21.80 2.01
CA THR A 4 15.51 -21.57 1.19
C THR A 4 15.04 -20.17 1.56
N PRO A 5 15.03 -19.22 0.61
CA PRO A 5 14.46 -17.92 0.91
C PRO A 5 13.07 -18.17 1.45
N MET A 6 12.75 -17.65 2.60
CA MET A 6 11.39 -17.72 3.10
C MET A 6 10.50 -17.18 2.01
N ALA A 7 9.59 -18.02 1.53
CA ALA A 7 8.59 -17.56 0.58
C ALA A 7 7.92 -16.34 1.20
N ALA A 8 7.80 -15.26 0.43
CA ALA A 8 7.10 -14.07 0.90
C ALA A 8 5.71 -14.46 1.37
N SER A 9 5.26 -13.89 2.47
CA SER A 9 3.91 -14.13 2.97
C SER A 9 2.88 -13.70 1.91
N PRO A 10 1.64 -14.22 1.96
CA PRO A 10 0.60 -13.74 1.06
C PRO A 10 0.43 -12.23 1.10
N LEU A 11 0.55 -11.62 2.27
CA LEU A 11 0.44 -10.18 2.42
C LEU A 11 1.59 -9.45 1.72
N THR A 12 2.82 -9.92 1.89
CA THR A 12 3.98 -9.33 1.23
C THR A 12 3.85 -9.45 -0.28
N ARG A 13 3.40 -10.59 -0.78
CA ARG A 13 3.18 -10.75 -2.22
C ARG A 13 2.13 -9.79 -2.75
N ALA A 14 1.04 -9.58 -2.00
CA ALA A 14 0.01 -8.64 -2.39
C ALA A 14 0.56 -7.21 -2.46
N VAL A 15 1.37 -6.82 -1.48
CA VAL A 15 2.01 -5.50 -1.47
C VAL A 15 2.88 -5.31 -2.71
N LEU A 16 3.70 -6.31 -3.04
CA LEU A 16 4.59 -6.23 -4.19
C LEU A 16 3.83 -6.24 -5.51
N GLU A 17 2.74 -7.00 -5.59
CA GLU A 17 1.88 -7.00 -6.79
C GLU A 17 1.24 -5.63 -7.00
N ILE A 18 0.78 -5.00 -5.94
CA ILE A 18 0.17 -3.66 -6.03
C ILE A 18 1.23 -2.63 -6.42
N ASP A 19 2.42 -2.71 -5.83
CA ASP A 19 3.52 -1.83 -6.18
C ASP A 19 3.87 -1.95 -7.67
N GLU A 20 3.97 -3.18 -8.16
CA GLU A 20 4.28 -3.42 -9.57
C GLU A 20 3.17 -2.93 -10.48
N TYR A 21 1.91 -3.18 -10.12
CA TYR A 21 0.76 -2.65 -10.86
C TYR A 21 0.80 -1.13 -10.93
N ALA A 22 1.03 -0.48 -9.79
CA ALA A 22 1.12 0.98 -9.76
C ALA A 22 2.27 1.49 -10.63
N SER A 23 3.36 0.73 -10.70
CA SER A 23 4.49 1.09 -11.57
C SER A 23 4.11 1.10 -13.04
N THR A 24 3.19 0.23 -13.46
CA THR A 24 2.73 0.22 -14.86
C THR A 24 1.94 1.47 -15.20
N LEU A 25 1.35 2.13 -14.22
CA LEU A 25 0.58 3.36 -14.40
C LEU A 25 1.46 4.61 -14.42
N GLY A 26 2.72 4.47 -14.00
CA GLY A 26 3.66 5.57 -13.93
C GLY A 26 3.55 6.37 -12.63
N TRP A 27 4.19 7.52 -12.62
CA TRP A 27 4.19 8.42 -11.47
C TRP A 27 3.13 9.52 -11.65
N ASP A 28 2.92 10.30 -10.59
CA ASP A 28 1.93 11.38 -10.53
C ASP A 28 0.50 10.84 -10.60
N GLN A 29 0.29 9.71 -9.93
CA GLN A 29 -1.01 9.06 -9.88
C GLN A 29 -1.73 9.40 -8.56
N PRO A 30 -3.08 9.41 -8.58
CA PRO A 30 -3.82 9.58 -7.33
C PRO A 30 -3.64 8.39 -6.42
N ALA A 31 -3.95 8.58 -5.13
CA ALA A 31 -3.97 7.47 -4.20
C ALA A 31 -5.03 6.44 -4.62
N ARG A 32 -4.71 5.16 -4.45
CA ARG A 32 -5.59 4.06 -4.84
C ARG A 32 -5.78 3.11 -3.67
N LEU A 33 -7.01 2.68 -3.48
CA LEU A 33 -7.37 1.77 -2.40
C LEU A 33 -7.72 0.40 -3.00
N PHE A 34 -7.31 -0.66 -2.32
CA PHE A 34 -7.56 -2.03 -2.77
C PHE A 34 -8.19 -2.83 -1.64
N ALA A 35 -9.15 -3.67 -1.97
CA ALA A 35 -9.61 -4.72 -1.06
C ALA A 35 -8.71 -5.93 -1.26
N LEU A 36 -8.39 -6.63 -0.18
CA LEU A 36 -7.63 -7.87 -0.25
C LEU A 36 -8.57 -9.02 0.11
N VAL A 37 -8.74 -9.93 -0.83
CA VAL A 37 -9.67 -11.05 -0.69
C VAL A 37 -8.87 -12.35 -0.77
N ASP A 38 -9.24 -13.32 0.07
CA ASP A 38 -8.64 -14.64 0.00
C ASP A 38 -8.90 -15.27 -1.38
N THR A 39 -7.82 -15.62 -2.07
CA THR A 39 -7.91 -16.13 -3.45
C THR A 39 -8.72 -17.40 -3.54
N ALA A 40 -8.53 -18.33 -2.61
CA ALA A 40 -9.26 -19.59 -2.62
C ALA A 40 -10.76 -19.38 -2.38
N ALA A 41 -11.09 -18.47 -1.44
CA ALA A 41 -12.49 -18.14 -1.18
C ALA A 41 -13.13 -17.44 -2.38
N LEU A 42 -12.38 -16.59 -3.07
CA LEU A 42 -12.86 -15.91 -4.26
C LEU A 42 -13.20 -16.90 -5.38
N ARG A 43 -12.33 -17.88 -5.62
CA ARG A 43 -12.59 -18.93 -6.62
C ARG A 43 -13.84 -19.73 -6.28
N ALA A 44 -14.03 -20.05 -5.00
CA ALA A 44 -15.15 -20.85 -4.55
C ALA A 44 -16.48 -20.10 -4.61
N GLN A 45 -16.47 -18.82 -4.24
CA GLN A 45 -17.69 -18.03 -4.11
C GLN A 45 -18.04 -17.23 -5.37
N GLU A 46 -17.04 -16.82 -6.11
CA GLU A 46 -17.21 -15.98 -7.29
C GLU A 46 -16.36 -16.51 -8.46
N PRO A 47 -16.67 -17.72 -8.97
CA PRO A 47 -15.85 -18.32 -10.02
C PRO A 47 -15.77 -17.49 -11.30
N ALA A 48 -16.84 -16.77 -11.66
CA ALA A 48 -16.82 -15.92 -12.85
C ALA A 48 -15.84 -14.75 -12.68
N LEU A 49 -15.82 -14.15 -11.50
CA LEU A 49 -14.87 -13.07 -11.20
C LEU A 49 -13.44 -13.60 -11.16
N ALA A 50 -13.25 -14.77 -10.58
CA ALA A 50 -11.94 -15.41 -10.54
C ALA A 50 -11.42 -15.67 -11.95
N THR A 51 -12.27 -16.11 -12.87
CA THR A 51 -11.91 -16.28 -14.27
C THR A 51 -11.49 -14.96 -14.91
N GLN A 52 -12.24 -13.88 -14.66
CA GLN A 52 -11.91 -12.56 -15.19
C GLN A 52 -10.57 -12.06 -14.67
N LEU A 53 -10.20 -12.44 -13.46
CA LEU A 53 -8.93 -12.04 -12.86
C LEU A 53 -7.78 -12.99 -13.20
N GLY A 54 -8.03 -14.02 -14.00
CA GLY A 54 -7.00 -14.96 -14.41
C GLY A 54 -6.61 -15.97 -13.34
N LEU A 55 -7.50 -16.24 -12.40
CA LEU A 55 -7.21 -17.11 -11.25
C LEU A 55 -7.66 -18.55 -11.45
N GLU A 56 -8.32 -18.85 -12.58
CA GLU A 56 -8.78 -20.21 -12.83
C GLU A 56 -7.61 -21.16 -13.07
N GLY A 57 -7.76 -22.40 -12.63
CA GLY A 57 -6.75 -23.42 -12.84
C GLY A 57 -5.51 -23.29 -11.98
N GLU A 58 -5.42 -22.24 -11.17
CA GLU A 58 -4.27 -22.05 -10.31
C GLU A 58 -4.27 -23.06 -9.16
N GLN A 59 -3.08 -23.50 -8.80
CA GLN A 59 -2.92 -24.33 -7.62
C GLN A 59 -3.32 -23.54 -6.38
N ALA A 60 -3.88 -24.22 -5.41
CA ALA A 60 -4.41 -23.59 -4.21
C ALA A 60 -3.29 -23.14 -3.25
N ALA A 61 -2.34 -22.37 -3.74
CA ALA A 61 -1.39 -21.71 -2.85
C ALA A 61 -2.13 -20.64 -2.08
N PRO A 62 -1.90 -20.51 -0.76
CA PRO A 62 -2.50 -19.42 -0.01
C PRO A 62 -2.14 -18.10 -0.65
N GLY A 63 -3.11 -17.25 -0.87
CA GLY A 63 -2.87 -15.98 -1.50
C GLY A 63 -4.00 -14.99 -1.28
N LEU A 64 -3.68 -13.74 -1.52
CA LEU A 64 -4.62 -12.63 -1.45
C LEU A 64 -4.72 -12.02 -2.84
N THR A 65 -5.94 -11.69 -3.24
CA THR A 65 -6.18 -11.03 -4.53
C THR A 65 -6.53 -9.58 -4.27
N PRO A 66 -5.72 -8.62 -4.74
CA PRO A 66 -6.07 -7.21 -4.64
C PRO A 66 -7.17 -6.86 -5.62
N ILE A 67 -8.20 -6.16 -5.15
CA ILE A 67 -9.28 -5.67 -6.00
C ILE A 67 -9.30 -4.16 -5.85
N GLU A 68 -9.00 -3.45 -6.94
CA GLU A 68 -8.96 -2.00 -6.94
C GLU A 68 -10.35 -1.43 -6.67
N GLN A 69 -10.41 -0.47 -5.76
CA GLN A 69 -11.63 0.26 -5.44
C GLN A 69 -11.66 1.56 -6.25
N ASP A 70 -12.72 2.33 -6.12
CA ASP A 70 -12.81 3.63 -6.78
C ASP A 70 -11.67 4.54 -6.32
N GLU A 71 -11.27 5.44 -7.20
CA GLU A 71 -10.22 6.40 -6.87
C GLU A 71 -10.61 7.27 -5.68
N ILE A 72 -9.63 7.60 -4.86
CA ILE A 72 -9.83 8.51 -3.75
C ILE A 72 -9.99 9.92 -4.32
N PRO A 73 -11.09 10.64 -3.97
CA PRO A 73 -11.32 11.97 -4.52
C PRO A 73 -10.18 12.94 -4.22
N ALA A 74 -9.78 13.69 -5.22
CA ALA A 74 -8.79 14.74 -5.03
C ALA A 74 -9.34 15.82 -4.09
N GLY A 75 -8.48 16.29 -3.19
CA GLY A 75 -8.87 17.34 -2.25
C GLY A 75 -9.50 16.85 -0.96
N GLN A 76 -9.86 15.58 -0.87
CA GLN A 76 -10.35 15.00 0.37
C GLN A 76 -9.15 14.47 1.19
N ALA A 77 -9.12 14.79 2.48
CA ALA A 77 -8.08 14.26 3.34
C ALA A 77 -8.18 12.73 3.40
N LEU A 78 -7.04 12.06 3.31
CA LEU A 78 -7.01 10.60 3.24
C LEU A 78 -7.65 9.95 4.46
N ASP A 79 -7.34 10.45 5.65
CA ASP A 79 -7.90 9.92 6.90
C ASP A 79 -9.41 10.11 6.98
N GLU A 80 -9.93 11.21 6.46
CA GLU A 80 -11.38 11.43 6.39
C GLU A 80 -12.03 10.42 5.45
N PHE A 81 -11.41 10.19 4.29
CA PHE A 81 -11.91 9.23 3.33
C PHE A 81 -11.93 7.81 3.93
N LEU A 82 -10.84 7.41 4.56
CA LEU A 82 -10.74 6.09 5.17
C LEU A 82 -11.76 5.91 6.30
N GLY A 83 -12.09 6.97 7.01
CA GLY A 83 -13.10 6.94 8.05
C GLY A 83 -14.51 6.63 7.56
N THR A 84 -14.76 6.76 6.26
CA THR A 84 -16.08 6.46 5.67
C THR A 84 -16.21 5.02 5.17
N ILE A 85 -15.12 4.24 5.23
CA ILE A 85 -15.10 2.92 4.63
C ILE A 85 -15.62 1.86 5.61
N ALA A 86 -16.48 0.99 5.10
CA ALA A 86 -16.91 -0.21 5.79
C ALA A 86 -16.67 -1.39 4.86
N TRP A 87 -15.93 -2.38 5.34
CA TRP A 87 -15.58 -3.53 4.52
C TRP A 87 -16.51 -4.70 4.76
N PRO A 88 -16.97 -5.37 3.70
CA PRO A 88 -17.73 -6.63 3.85
C PRO A 88 -16.88 -7.70 4.53
N ASP A 89 -17.56 -8.67 5.15
CA ASP A 89 -16.89 -9.76 5.86
C ASP A 89 -15.95 -10.57 4.97
N ALA A 90 -16.23 -10.65 3.68
CA ALA A 90 -15.39 -11.38 2.72
C ALA A 90 -14.04 -10.71 2.47
N VAL A 91 -13.88 -9.44 2.86
CA VAL A 91 -12.64 -8.71 2.69
C VAL A 91 -11.70 -9.05 3.85
N ALA A 92 -10.59 -9.71 3.56
CA ALA A 92 -9.63 -10.13 4.57
C ALA A 92 -8.70 -9.00 5.01
N GLY A 93 -8.50 -8.01 4.16
CA GLY A 93 -7.63 -6.89 4.45
C GLY A 93 -7.80 -5.78 3.43
N CYS A 94 -6.98 -4.76 3.52
CA CYS A 94 -6.99 -3.68 2.54
C CYS A 94 -5.57 -3.16 2.32
N ALA A 95 -5.40 -2.44 1.22
CA ALA A 95 -4.13 -1.86 0.86
C ALA A 95 -4.34 -0.50 0.23
N LEU A 96 -3.32 0.33 0.34
CA LEU A 96 -3.32 1.67 -0.21
C LEU A 96 -1.98 1.90 -0.91
N THR A 97 -2.03 2.51 -2.09
CA THR A 97 -0.82 3.03 -2.71
C THR A 97 -0.96 4.54 -2.85
N VAL A 98 0.07 5.28 -2.49
CA VAL A 98 0.05 6.73 -2.46
C VAL A 98 1.45 7.28 -2.68
N GLU A 99 1.54 8.39 -3.40
CA GLU A 99 2.82 9.06 -3.62
C GLU A 99 2.98 10.17 -2.60
N ARG A 100 4.17 10.27 -2.03
CA ARG A 100 4.51 11.25 -1.00
C ARG A 100 5.90 11.82 -1.25
N LEU A 101 6.15 12.97 -0.63
CA LEU A 101 7.48 13.55 -0.57
C LEU A 101 8.13 13.13 0.73
N MET A 102 9.39 12.71 0.65
CA MET A 102 10.19 12.34 1.81
C MET A 102 11.49 13.11 1.82
N LEU A 103 12.04 13.28 3.00
CA LEU A 103 13.38 13.82 3.16
C LEU A 103 14.31 12.72 3.65
N PRO A 104 15.56 12.68 3.15
CA PRO A 104 16.55 11.77 3.73
C PRO A 104 16.84 12.18 5.18
N PRO A 105 17.35 11.26 6.01
CA PRO A 105 17.60 11.56 7.43
C PRO A 105 18.45 12.80 7.67
N SER A 106 19.45 13.03 6.80
CA SER A 106 20.30 14.22 6.92
C SER A 106 19.52 15.53 6.72
N ALA A 107 18.51 15.51 5.86
CA ALA A 107 17.67 16.67 5.62
C ALA A 107 16.60 16.82 6.71
N GLU A 108 16.09 15.71 7.25
CA GLU A 108 15.13 15.74 8.35
C GLU A 108 15.71 16.45 9.58
N ALA A 109 17.01 16.28 9.81
CA ALA A 109 17.68 16.92 10.94
C ALA A 109 17.69 18.45 10.83
N THR A 110 17.44 19.01 9.64
CA THR A 110 17.43 20.47 9.42
C THR A 110 16.02 21.06 9.42
N VAL A 111 14.99 20.25 9.68
CA VAL A 111 13.60 20.74 9.70
C VAL A 111 13.45 21.77 10.81
N PRO A 112 12.99 23.01 10.50
CA PRO A 112 12.76 24.03 11.54
C PRO A 112 11.66 23.58 12.51
N GLU A 113 11.84 23.91 13.77
CA GLU A 113 10.83 23.65 14.79
C GLU A 113 9.68 24.65 14.70
N GLY A 114 8.53 24.24 15.16
CA GLY A 114 7.38 25.14 15.28
C GLY A 114 6.61 25.41 14.01
N LEU A 115 6.89 24.67 12.94
CA LEU A 115 6.12 24.82 11.70
C LEU A 115 4.75 24.17 11.81
N SER A 116 3.72 24.85 11.30
CA SER A 116 2.42 24.24 11.12
C SER A 116 2.53 23.14 10.03
N ASP A 117 1.57 22.23 10.02
CA ASP A 117 1.56 21.16 9.01
C ASP A 117 1.65 21.71 7.59
N LYS A 118 0.95 22.81 7.33
CA LYS A 118 0.93 23.46 6.02
C LYS A 118 2.30 24.03 5.65
N LYS A 119 2.95 24.69 6.61
CA LYS A 119 4.28 25.26 6.38
C LYS A 119 5.34 24.18 6.25
N LEU A 120 5.20 23.10 7.03
CA LEU A 120 6.10 21.96 6.93
C LEU A 120 6.01 21.30 5.55
N ALA A 121 4.79 21.09 5.06
CA ALA A 121 4.58 20.51 3.73
C ALA A 121 5.24 21.37 2.65
N ARG A 122 5.11 22.67 2.74
CA ARG A 122 5.74 23.60 1.79
C ARG A 122 7.27 23.55 1.89
N TRP A 123 7.78 23.50 3.10
CA TRP A 123 9.23 23.42 3.32
C TRP A 123 9.82 22.15 2.70
N VAL A 124 9.14 21.01 2.88
CA VAL A 124 9.56 19.75 2.28
C VAL A 124 9.47 19.83 0.75
N ALA A 125 8.39 20.39 0.22
CA ALA A 125 8.18 20.49 -1.22
C ALA A 125 9.23 21.37 -1.92
N GLU A 126 9.80 22.33 -1.22
CA GLU A 126 10.81 23.23 -1.74
C GLU A 126 12.23 22.79 -1.43
N HIS A 127 12.40 21.70 -0.65
CA HIS A 127 13.72 21.24 -0.25
C HIS A 127 14.46 20.61 -1.43
N PRO A 128 15.74 20.94 -1.66
CA PRO A 128 16.50 20.41 -2.79
C PRO A 128 16.75 18.90 -2.69
N ASP A 129 16.79 18.35 -1.47
CA ASP A 129 17.05 16.93 -1.26
C ASP A 129 15.76 16.11 -1.11
N ARG A 130 14.61 16.70 -1.40
CA ARG A 130 13.34 15.96 -1.33
C ARG A 130 13.36 14.78 -2.29
N GLN A 131 12.70 13.72 -1.86
CA GLN A 131 12.57 12.49 -2.66
C GLN A 131 11.09 12.20 -2.84
N GLU A 132 10.69 11.87 -4.06
CA GLU A 132 9.35 11.38 -4.32
C GLU A 132 9.36 9.87 -4.11
N VAL A 133 8.38 9.38 -3.36
CA VAL A 133 8.29 7.97 -3.02
C VAL A 133 6.85 7.50 -3.21
N ARG A 134 6.70 6.28 -3.74
CA ARG A 134 5.42 5.60 -3.75
C ARG A 134 5.41 4.62 -2.58
N MET A 135 4.41 4.76 -1.74
CA MET A 135 4.20 3.89 -0.59
C MET A 135 3.04 2.96 -0.88
N THR A 136 3.25 1.67 -0.69
CA THR A 136 2.19 0.68 -0.76
C THR A 136 2.11 0.03 0.61
N VAL A 137 0.95 0.16 1.27
CA VAL A 137 0.76 -0.32 2.64
C VAL A 137 -0.45 -1.24 2.65
N ALA A 138 -0.32 -2.38 3.30
CA ALA A 138 -1.40 -3.34 3.40
C ALA A 138 -1.55 -3.82 4.84
N VAL A 139 -2.79 -4.06 5.24
CA VAL A 139 -3.12 -4.59 6.56
C VAL A 139 -4.17 -5.68 6.42
N LEU A 140 -4.13 -6.65 7.33
CA LEU A 140 -5.16 -7.68 7.45
C LEU A 140 -5.98 -7.44 8.72
N ARG A 141 -7.16 -8.05 8.77
CA ARG A 141 -8.04 -7.94 9.95
C ARG A 141 -7.39 -8.46 11.22
N ASP A 142 -6.45 -9.40 11.09
CA ASP A 142 -5.76 -9.97 12.25
C ASP A 142 -4.64 -9.06 12.80
N GLY A 143 -4.45 -7.90 12.21
CA GLY A 143 -3.41 -6.95 12.61
C GLY A 143 -2.10 -7.09 11.86
N SER A 144 -1.97 -8.11 11.02
CA SER A 144 -0.78 -8.25 10.17
C SER A 144 -0.67 -7.06 9.23
N ARG A 145 0.54 -6.59 9.00
CA ARG A 145 0.78 -5.44 8.12
C ARG A 145 2.11 -5.59 7.40
N ASP A 146 2.18 -5.01 6.22
CA ASP A 146 3.41 -4.94 5.45
C ASP A 146 3.35 -3.72 4.56
N SER A 147 4.49 -3.33 4.03
CA SER A 147 4.56 -2.16 3.17
C SER A 147 5.76 -2.24 2.24
N ALA A 148 5.72 -1.44 1.18
CA ALA A 148 6.82 -1.31 0.23
C ALA A 148 7.00 0.17 -0.09
N LEU A 149 8.23 0.59 -0.25
CA LEU A 149 8.60 1.94 -0.66
C LEU A 149 9.41 1.86 -1.94
N ARG A 150 9.01 2.64 -2.93
CA ARG A 150 9.74 2.76 -4.19
C ARG A 150 10.07 4.23 -4.41
N LEU A 151 11.36 4.53 -4.53
CA LEU A 151 11.81 5.89 -4.81
C LEU A 151 11.72 6.18 -6.30
N ARG A 152 11.25 7.37 -6.67
CA ARG A 152 11.14 7.75 -8.08
C ARG A 152 12.50 7.75 -8.77
N GLU A 153 13.54 8.15 -8.05
CA GLU A 153 14.91 8.16 -8.58
C GLU A 153 15.49 6.77 -8.76
N LYS A 154 14.93 5.78 -8.04
CA LYS A 154 15.36 4.38 -8.11
C LYS A 154 14.18 3.51 -8.45
N ASP A 155 13.53 3.82 -9.55
CA ASP A 155 12.31 3.15 -9.98
C ASP A 155 12.61 1.81 -10.64
N SER A 156 13.01 0.85 -9.81
CA SER A 156 13.35 -0.49 -10.24
C SER A 156 12.78 -1.50 -9.25
N PRO A 157 12.26 -2.65 -9.72
CA PRO A 157 11.78 -3.69 -8.81
C PRO A 157 12.83 -4.17 -7.81
N THR A 158 14.11 -4.08 -8.16
CA THR A 158 15.18 -4.52 -7.28
C THR A 158 15.55 -3.50 -6.21
N GLU A 159 15.02 -2.29 -6.30
CA GLU A 159 15.30 -1.20 -5.36
C GLU A 159 14.13 -0.93 -4.42
N VAL A 160 13.10 -1.78 -4.43
CA VAL A 160 11.94 -1.62 -3.56
C VAL A 160 12.30 -2.07 -2.15
N LEU A 161 12.03 -1.19 -1.18
CA LEU A 161 12.22 -1.51 0.23
C LEU A 161 10.92 -2.07 0.80
N THR A 162 11.00 -3.16 1.57
CA THR A 162 9.84 -3.75 2.21
C THR A 162 10.02 -3.81 3.72
N GLY A 163 8.91 -3.76 4.45
CA GLY A 163 8.94 -3.86 5.90
C GLY A 163 7.60 -3.53 6.52
N SER A 164 7.33 -4.11 7.68
CA SER A 164 6.05 -3.95 8.36
C SER A 164 5.92 -2.62 9.12
N LYS A 165 7.01 -1.91 9.30
CA LYS A 165 7.04 -0.69 10.12
C LYS A 165 7.51 0.54 9.34
N LEU A 166 7.51 0.48 8.02
CA LEU A 166 7.98 1.59 7.21
C LEU A 166 7.03 2.80 7.22
N VAL A 167 5.72 2.54 7.31
CA VAL A 167 4.72 3.59 7.26
C VAL A 167 3.65 3.34 8.33
N PRO A 168 4.00 3.46 9.62
CA PRO A 168 3.10 3.06 10.70
C PRO A 168 1.80 3.88 10.74
N GLY A 169 1.85 5.16 10.45
CA GLY A 169 0.66 6.01 10.46
C GLY A 169 -0.38 5.58 9.44
N LEU A 170 0.03 5.25 8.22
CA LEU A 170 -0.88 4.75 7.20
C LEU A 170 -1.40 3.36 7.56
N ALA A 171 -0.53 2.50 8.09
CA ALA A 171 -0.95 1.16 8.50
C ALA A 171 -2.04 1.23 9.57
N GLU A 172 -1.87 2.11 10.55
CA GLU A 172 -2.88 2.30 11.60
C GLU A 172 -4.19 2.84 11.04
N ALA A 173 -4.12 3.79 10.12
CA ALA A 173 -5.32 4.34 9.49
C ALA A 173 -6.08 3.26 8.72
N LEU A 174 -5.37 2.41 7.99
CA LEU A 174 -6.00 1.31 7.28
C LEU A 174 -6.59 0.27 8.23
N SER A 175 -5.89 -0.06 9.30
CA SER A 175 -6.40 -0.99 10.32
C SER A 175 -7.68 -0.46 10.94
N ALA A 176 -7.78 0.84 11.15
CA ALA A 176 -8.96 1.46 11.73
C ALA A 176 -10.21 1.29 10.85
N THR A 177 -10.05 1.06 9.54
CA THR A 177 -11.20 0.81 8.65
C THR A 177 -11.92 -0.49 8.97
N PHE A 178 -11.28 -1.39 9.70
CA PHE A 178 -11.90 -2.65 10.15
C PHE A 178 -12.43 -2.58 11.58
N ALA A 179 -12.22 -1.48 12.27
CA ALA A 179 -12.73 -1.29 13.62
C ALA A 179 -14.26 -1.09 13.55
N GLU A 180 -14.95 -1.71 14.51
CA GLU A 180 -16.40 -1.55 14.63
C GLU A 180 -16.76 -0.38 15.53
#